data_ad246ba9a0f49f5613faa82c310722bf
#
_entry.id   ad246ba9a0f49f5613faa82c310722bf
#
_cell.length_a   1.000
_cell.length_b   1.000
_cell.length_c   1.000
_cell.angle_alpha   90.00
_cell.angle_beta   90.00
_cell.angle_gamma   90.00
#
_symmetry.space_group_name_H-M   'P 1'
#
loop_
_entity.id
_entity.type
_entity.pdbx_description
1 polymer ?
#
loop_
_entity_poly.entity_id
_entity_poly.type
_entity_poly.pdbx_seq_one_letter_code
_entity_poly.pdbx_strand_id
1 'polypeptide(L)'
;MISFIKRNDVANAQGLYAVRLRICKERQRRYFSLNIFADSEYWDEENECFRILKNVRDKKQKEENEKRKQYNYLLNSYRLQAQEIIDSFRREHIDWTLNQFADAFLNKSKQGKIKAYMEDHINVLRETGHVGNANCYAATLNMLEHYDSKLDKKVFSEIDIKFVNGFDIYLQKRGCKGNTRKYYFKALRSILNKAIQEKEATEKTYPFGKGGFQIAKLDEETEKRYLPVEYLNKIKNTVSEKPQREYARKLFLLSYYCYGISFIDMAYLTRSNIVKFNGGEYIVYKRHKIQHQKGVKSIKIKITKEIERLLDSLKESSPTVDDFIVPIVSISGYTGEKLYNHIRYRYKKYNDYLAELAKELQITDMKLTTYVSRHTMAMMLQRNDVSREQISQMLGHADMKTTNTYLDSFDTTVIDEAAKVLYDM
;
A
#
# COMPACT_ATOMS: atom_id res chain seq x y z
N MET A 1 10.45 34.19 23.53
CA MET A 1 10.48 33.74 24.94
C MET A 1 9.83 32.35 24.99
N ILE A 2 10.47 31.39 25.66
CA ILE A 2 9.97 30.03 25.90
C ILE A 2 9.55 29.93 27.36
N SER A 3 8.34 29.45 27.65
CA SER A 3 7.86 29.27 29.02
C SER A 3 6.86 28.11 29.13
N PHE A 4 6.73 27.52 30.32
CA PHE A 4 5.68 26.56 30.62
C PHE A 4 4.61 27.21 31.49
N ILE A 5 3.36 26.95 31.15
CA ILE A 5 2.23 27.47 31.92
C ILE A 5 1.26 26.33 32.25
N LYS A 6 0.75 26.32 33.47
CA LYS A 6 -0.38 25.51 33.87
C LYS A 6 -1.68 26.23 33.51
N ARG A 7 -2.65 25.54 32.90
CA ARG A 7 -4.01 26.09 32.72
C ARG A 7 -4.69 26.20 34.10
N ASN A 8 -5.45 27.27 34.30
CA ASN A 8 -6.19 27.45 35.55
C ASN A 8 -7.71 27.42 35.31
N ASP A 9 -8.15 27.25 34.07
CA ASP A 9 -9.55 27.39 33.65
C ASP A 9 -10.30 26.05 33.54
N VAL A 10 -9.61 24.94 33.20
CA VAL A 10 -10.24 23.63 33.00
C VAL A 10 -9.37 22.52 33.61
N ALA A 11 -9.87 21.85 34.62
CA ALA A 11 -9.27 20.64 35.19
C ALA A 11 -9.79 19.39 34.43
N ASN A 12 -8.97 18.33 34.38
CA ASN A 12 -9.44 17.02 33.94
C ASN A 12 -10.31 16.32 34.98
N ALA A 13 -10.82 15.12 34.69
CA ALA A 13 -11.66 14.33 35.63
C ALA A 13 -10.98 13.99 36.97
N GLN A 14 -9.65 14.17 37.06
CA GLN A 14 -8.87 13.93 38.29
C GLN A 14 -8.51 15.24 39.03
N GLY A 15 -9.04 16.38 38.60
CA GLY A 15 -8.76 17.67 39.21
C GLY A 15 -7.39 18.28 38.81
N LEU A 16 -6.70 17.69 37.81
CA LEU A 16 -5.39 18.15 37.38
C LEU A 16 -5.51 19.10 36.18
N TYR A 17 -4.60 20.05 36.07
CA TYR A 17 -4.56 21.08 35.06
C TYR A 17 -3.47 20.81 34.00
N ALA A 18 -3.78 21.03 32.71
CA ALA A 18 -2.85 20.79 31.64
C ALA A 18 -1.68 21.79 31.65
N VAL A 19 -0.46 21.29 31.59
CA VAL A 19 0.75 22.08 31.38
C VAL A 19 1.00 22.24 29.89
N ARG A 20 1.28 23.46 29.44
CA ARG A 20 1.50 23.82 28.04
C ARG A 20 2.83 24.54 27.87
N LEU A 21 3.51 24.26 26.75
CA LEU A 21 4.60 25.09 26.27
C LEU A 21 4.02 26.35 25.62
N ARG A 22 4.49 27.52 26.03
CA ARG A 22 4.14 28.82 25.45
C ARG A 22 5.36 29.41 24.74
N ILE A 23 5.18 29.73 23.49
CA ILE A 23 6.17 30.48 22.68
C ILE A 23 5.63 31.88 22.41
N CYS A 24 6.46 32.88 22.70
CA CYS A 24 6.12 34.28 22.45
C CYS A 24 7.13 34.90 21.46
N LYS A 25 6.62 35.56 20.41
CA LYS A 25 7.36 36.42 19.50
C LYS A 25 6.50 37.64 19.16
N GLU A 26 7.09 38.87 19.16
CA GLU A 26 6.40 40.09 18.74
C GLU A 26 5.03 40.31 19.37
N ARG A 27 4.93 40.11 20.69
CA ARG A 27 3.69 40.20 21.49
C ARG A 27 2.63 39.16 21.14
N GLN A 28 2.84 38.27 20.15
CA GLN A 28 1.98 37.15 19.85
C GLN A 28 2.39 35.91 20.65
N ARG A 29 1.43 35.03 20.94
CA ARG A 29 1.65 33.82 21.74
C ARG A 29 1.06 32.62 21.06
N ARG A 30 1.77 31.49 21.14
CA ARG A 30 1.26 30.16 20.69
C ARG A 30 1.49 29.13 21.79
N TYR A 31 0.52 28.24 21.96
CA TYR A 31 0.51 27.24 23.01
C TYR A 31 0.52 25.83 22.43
N PHE A 32 1.35 24.96 23.01
CA PHE A 32 1.47 23.55 22.59
C PHE A 32 1.10 22.64 23.76
N SER A 33 0.20 21.68 23.54
CA SER A 33 -0.15 20.69 24.53
C SER A 33 0.97 19.65 24.66
N LEU A 34 1.37 19.34 25.89
CA LEU A 34 2.45 18.39 26.19
C LEU A 34 1.93 17.08 26.76
N ASN A 35 0.61 16.92 26.95
CA ASN A 35 -0.03 15.81 27.67
C ASN A 35 0.54 15.60 29.08
N ILE A 36 0.98 16.67 29.72
CA ILE A 36 1.44 16.73 31.11
C ILE A 36 0.38 17.48 31.92
N PHE A 37 0.01 16.93 33.06
CA PHE A 37 -1.00 17.50 33.93
C PHE A 37 -0.41 17.72 35.32
N ALA A 38 -0.70 18.85 35.91
CA ALA A 38 -0.18 19.28 37.22
C ALA A 38 -1.34 19.56 38.22
N ASP A 39 -1.15 19.13 39.42
CA ASP A 39 -1.89 19.65 40.57
C ASP A 39 -1.41 21.05 40.91
N SER A 40 -2.33 21.96 41.31
CA SER A 40 -1.99 23.32 41.66
C SER A 40 -1.05 23.40 42.88
N GLU A 41 -1.12 22.47 43.78
CA GLU A 41 -0.27 22.41 44.99
C GLU A 41 1.21 22.13 44.64
N TYR A 42 1.43 21.30 43.64
CA TYR A 42 2.78 20.83 43.30
C TYR A 42 3.38 21.51 42.04
N TRP A 43 2.70 22.50 41.48
CA TRP A 43 3.24 23.29 40.36
C TRP A 43 3.91 24.57 40.92
N ASP A 44 5.11 24.80 40.50
CA ASP A 44 5.87 26.02 40.75
C ASP A 44 5.75 26.97 39.58
N GLU A 45 4.93 28.02 39.73
CA GLU A 45 4.67 29.02 38.64
C GLU A 45 5.93 29.83 38.31
N GLU A 46 6.79 30.11 39.33
CA GLU A 46 7.99 30.92 39.14
C GLU A 46 9.11 30.15 38.41
N ASN A 47 9.33 28.89 38.81
CA ASN A 47 10.36 28.05 38.22
C ASN A 47 9.83 27.21 37.05
N GLU A 48 8.55 27.31 36.75
CA GLU A 48 7.86 26.57 35.64
C GLU A 48 8.12 25.05 35.68
N CYS A 49 8.05 24.45 36.87
CA CYS A 49 8.34 23.04 37.11
C CYS A 49 7.49 22.43 38.23
N PHE A 50 7.56 21.12 38.38
CA PHE A 50 6.94 20.44 39.52
C PHE A 50 7.84 20.53 40.76
N ARG A 51 7.25 20.88 41.88
CA ARG A 51 7.91 20.86 43.18
C ARG A 51 8.19 19.41 43.62
N ILE A 52 9.42 19.15 44.05
CA ILE A 52 9.85 17.87 44.56
C ILE A 52 9.89 17.93 46.10
N LEU A 53 9.12 17.07 46.74
CA LEU A 53 9.08 17.04 48.22
C LEU A 53 10.40 16.44 48.75
N LYS A 54 10.97 17.07 49.76
CA LYS A 54 12.15 16.59 50.50
C LYS A 54 11.70 15.67 51.64
N ASN A 55 12.53 14.69 52.00
CA ASN A 55 12.35 13.84 53.19
C ASN A 55 11.04 13.01 53.23
N VAL A 56 10.56 12.54 52.07
CA VAL A 56 9.34 11.76 51.94
C VAL A 56 9.57 10.34 52.50
N ARG A 57 8.78 9.91 53.48
CA ARG A 57 8.84 8.55 54.07
C ARG A 57 7.81 7.61 53.45
N ASP A 58 6.63 8.13 53.11
CA ASP A 58 5.53 7.37 52.53
C ASP A 58 5.84 6.85 51.12
N LYS A 59 5.50 5.60 50.85
CA LYS A 59 5.78 4.91 49.59
C LYS A 59 5.07 5.56 48.40
N LYS A 60 3.77 5.92 48.57
CA LYS A 60 2.96 6.55 47.52
C LYS A 60 3.50 7.91 47.16
N GLN A 61 3.87 8.72 48.14
CA GLN A 61 4.48 10.03 47.88
C GLN A 61 5.87 9.92 47.21
N LYS A 62 6.64 8.86 47.49
CA LYS A 62 7.89 8.59 46.77
C LYS A 62 7.64 8.32 45.29
N GLU A 63 6.66 7.47 44.96
CA GLU A 63 6.28 7.15 43.59
C GLU A 63 5.79 8.42 42.84
N GLU A 64 5.01 9.26 43.51
CA GLU A 64 4.57 10.53 42.93
C GLU A 64 5.73 11.52 42.72
N ASN A 65 6.69 11.59 43.66
CA ASN A 65 7.90 12.38 43.44
C ASN A 65 8.73 11.91 42.25
N GLU A 66 8.87 10.60 42.02
CA GLU A 66 9.57 10.09 40.86
C GLU A 66 8.84 10.47 39.56
N LYS A 67 7.51 10.43 39.50
CA LYS A 67 6.75 10.94 38.37
C LYS A 67 6.98 12.44 38.12
N ARG A 68 7.02 13.26 39.19
CA ARG A 68 7.30 14.69 39.09
C ARG A 68 8.70 14.96 38.56
N LYS A 69 9.71 14.18 38.99
CA LYS A 69 11.08 14.26 38.44
C LYS A 69 11.11 13.91 36.94
N GLN A 70 10.37 12.87 36.54
CA GLN A 70 10.23 12.51 35.10
C GLN A 70 9.57 13.62 34.32
N TYR A 71 8.52 14.25 34.83
CA TYR A 71 7.87 15.39 34.16
C TYR A 71 8.82 16.59 34.07
N ASN A 72 9.59 16.90 35.09
CA ASN A 72 10.58 17.98 35.04
C ASN A 72 11.66 17.71 33.98
N TYR A 73 12.10 16.44 33.87
CA TYR A 73 13.02 16.03 32.80
C TYR A 73 12.40 16.23 31.41
N LEU A 74 11.12 15.84 31.22
CA LEU A 74 10.40 16.05 29.97
C LEU A 74 10.22 17.54 29.63
N LEU A 75 9.86 18.38 30.61
CA LEU A 75 9.75 19.82 30.43
C LEU A 75 11.09 20.41 29.99
N ASN A 76 12.19 20.01 30.63
CA ASN A 76 13.51 20.46 30.22
C ASN A 76 13.87 20.02 28.79
N SER A 77 13.53 18.79 28.40
CA SER A 77 13.75 18.32 27.02
C SER A 77 12.95 19.12 26.00
N TYR A 78 11.70 19.47 26.29
CA TYR A 78 10.89 20.35 25.43
C TYR A 78 11.46 21.77 25.35
N ARG A 79 11.99 22.31 26.46
CA ARG A 79 12.67 23.62 26.49
C ARG A 79 13.89 23.61 25.58
N LEU A 80 14.75 22.60 25.68
CA LEU A 80 15.93 22.42 24.81
C LEU A 80 15.54 22.28 23.34
N GLN A 81 14.53 21.46 23.04
CA GLN A 81 14.01 21.31 21.68
C GLN A 81 13.53 22.64 21.09
N ALA A 82 12.73 23.39 21.87
CA ALA A 82 12.23 24.69 21.44
C ALA A 82 13.36 25.70 21.21
N GLN A 83 14.37 25.70 22.08
CA GLN A 83 15.54 26.56 21.96
C GLN A 83 16.36 26.23 20.71
N GLU A 84 16.59 24.94 20.44
CA GLU A 84 17.33 24.48 19.26
C GLU A 84 16.64 24.88 17.95
N ILE A 85 15.30 24.85 17.89
CA ILE A 85 14.54 25.32 16.73
C ILE A 85 14.75 26.83 16.53
N ILE A 86 14.67 27.62 17.60
CA ILE A 86 14.90 29.08 17.52
C ILE A 86 16.35 29.37 17.09
N ASP A 87 17.30 28.63 17.62
CA ASP A 87 18.71 28.79 17.30
C ASP A 87 19.04 28.36 15.86
N SER A 88 18.31 27.36 15.30
CA SER A 88 18.44 27.00 13.88
C SER A 88 17.98 28.18 12.97
N PHE A 89 16.84 28.79 13.28
CA PHE A 89 16.35 29.92 12.53
C PHE A 89 17.34 31.14 12.61
N ARG A 90 17.94 31.35 13.77
CA ARG A 90 18.95 32.39 13.96
C ARG A 90 20.21 32.13 13.13
N ARG A 91 20.70 30.89 13.11
CA ARG A 91 21.90 30.52 12.32
C ARG A 91 21.66 30.65 10.82
N GLU A 92 20.44 30.43 10.38
CA GLU A 92 20.03 30.52 8.98
C GLU A 92 19.58 31.96 8.62
N HIS A 93 19.68 32.92 9.55
CA HIS A 93 19.22 34.31 9.40
C HIS A 93 17.74 34.42 8.98
N ILE A 94 16.89 33.45 9.40
CA ILE A 94 15.47 33.46 9.10
C ILE A 94 14.73 34.27 10.16
N ASP A 95 13.99 35.30 9.72
CA ASP A 95 13.01 35.95 10.57
C ASP A 95 11.73 35.07 10.61
N TRP A 96 11.69 34.17 11.59
CA TRP A 96 10.67 33.12 11.69
C TRP A 96 9.36 33.65 12.26
N THR A 97 8.27 32.99 11.84
CA THR A 97 6.91 33.20 12.40
C THR A 97 6.55 32.12 13.41
N LEU A 98 5.53 32.38 14.27
CA LEU A 98 5.00 31.36 15.18
C LEU A 98 4.44 30.13 14.47
N ASN A 99 3.99 30.26 13.20
CA ASN A 99 3.56 29.13 12.39
C ASN A 99 4.75 28.27 11.96
N GLN A 100 5.82 28.86 11.45
CA GLN A 100 7.06 28.14 11.11
C GLN A 100 7.66 27.43 12.32
N PHE A 101 7.66 28.09 13.49
CA PHE A 101 8.06 27.43 14.73
C PHE A 101 7.17 26.23 15.07
N ALA A 102 5.84 26.38 14.94
CA ALA A 102 4.91 25.30 15.23
C ALA A 102 5.14 24.11 14.31
N ASP A 103 5.32 24.34 13.03
CA ASP A 103 5.60 23.29 12.05
C ASP A 103 6.91 22.57 12.38
N ALA A 104 7.98 23.30 12.69
CA ALA A 104 9.25 22.71 13.10
C ALA A 104 9.14 21.94 14.41
N PHE A 105 8.42 22.46 15.42
CA PHE A 105 8.25 21.84 16.73
C PHE A 105 7.41 20.56 16.65
N LEU A 106 6.30 20.59 15.92
CA LEU A 106 5.42 19.44 15.71
C LEU A 106 6.10 18.35 14.88
N ASN A 107 6.84 18.74 13.84
CA ASN A 107 7.60 17.81 13.02
C ASN A 107 8.73 17.15 13.83
N LYS A 108 9.44 17.90 14.66
CA LYS A 108 10.50 17.36 15.51
C LYS A 108 9.95 16.41 16.59
N SER A 109 8.73 16.63 17.08
CA SER A 109 8.06 15.70 17.99
C SER A 109 7.68 14.35 17.36
N LYS A 110 7.55 14.34 16.02
CA LYS A 110 7.30 13.13 15.21
C LYS A 110 8.57 12.50 14.67
N GLN A 111 9.70 13.25 14.69
CA GLN A 111 10.96 12.82 14.11
C GLN A 111 11.45 11.50 14.71
N GLY A 112 11.85 10.59 13.85
CA GLY A 112 12.34 9.27 14.25
C GLY A 112 11.24 8.28 14.66
N LYS A 113 9.95 8.64 14.72
CA LYS A 113 8.84 7.74 15.06
C LYS A 113 8.27 7.06 13.83
N ILE A 114 8.32 5.73 13.80
CA ILE A 114 7.93 4.96 12.63
C ILE A 114 6.47 5.14 12.23
N LYS A 115 5.52 5.14 13.20
CA LYS A 115 4.09 5.29 12.91
C LYS A 115 3.80 6.62 12.23
N ALA A 116 4.23 7.74 12.82
CA ALA A 116 3.98 9.07 12.29
C ALA A 116 4.60 9.23 10.89
N TYR A 117 5.81 8.72 10.68
CA TYR A 117 6.47 8.74 9.38
C TYR A 117 5.70 7.93 8.32
N MET A 118 5.19 6.73 8.68
CA MET A 118 4.38 5.93 7.77
C MET A 118 3.06 6.61 7.42
N GLU A 119 2.38 7.24 8.39
CA GLU A 119 1.15 7.99 8.16
C GLU A 119 1.36 9.15 7.20
N ASP A 120 2.42 9.94 7.41
CA ASP A 120 2.77 11.06 6.53
C ASP A 120 3.11 10.54 5.11
N HIS A 121 3.87 9.46 4.98
CA HIS A 121 4.17 8.84 3.68
C HIS A 121 2.92 8.32 2.95
N ILE A 122 1.98 7.71 3.68
CA ILE A 122 0.69 7.23 3.14
C ILE A 122 -0.12 8.41 2.60
N ASN A 123 -0.18 9.53 3.33
CA ASN A 123 -0.91 10.72 2.91
C ASN A 123 -0.32 11.32 1.63
N VAL A 124 1.00 11.48 1.55
CA VAL A 124 1.69 11.95 0.33
C VAL A 124 1.36 11.05 -0.87
N LEU A 125 1.36 9.72 -0.68
CA LEU A 125 1.02 8.79 -1.76
C LEU A 125 -0.44 8.92 -2.23
N ARG A 126 -1.37 9.21 -1.32
CA ARG A 126 -2.78 9.47 -1.67
C ARG A 126 -2.93 10.77 -2.45
N GLU A 127 -2.33 11.85 -1.97
CA GLU A 127 -2.33 13.16 -2.62
C GLU A 127 -1.71 13.13 -4.03
N THR A 128 -0.67 12.32 -4.21
CA THR A 128 0.01 12.13 -5.51
C THR A 128 -0.65 11.05 -6.41
N GLY A 129 -1.82 10.52 -6.02
CA GLY A 129 -2.58 9.56 -6.83
C GLY A 129 -2.06 8.11 -6.79
N HIS A 130 -1.04 7.82 -5.96
CA HIS A 130 -0.48 6.47 -5.80
C HIS A 130 -1.27 5.61 -4.79
N VAL A 131 -2.60 5.60 -4.93
CA VAL A 131 -3.54 4.98 -3.97
C VAL A 131 -3.23 3.50 -3.68
N GLY A 132 -2.81 2.74 -4.71
CA GLY A 132 -2.45 1.33 -4.55
C GLY A 132 -1.26 1.12 -3.60
N ASN A 133 -0.23 1.97 -3.71
CA ASN A 133 0.92 1.94 -2.81
C ASN A 133 0.53 2.45 -1.42
N ALA A 134 -0.24 3.53 -1.32
CA ALA A 134 -0.76 4.04 -0.05
C ALA A 134 -1.49 2.94 0.73
N ASN A 135 -2.37 2.18 0.07
CA ASN A 135 -3.09 1.07 0.70
C ASN A 135 -2.17 -0.09 1.12
N CYS A 136 -1.05 -0.33 0.40
CA CYS A 136 -0.05 -1.31 0.81
C CYS A 136 0.62 -0.92 2.13
N TYR A 137 1.06 0.33 2.23
CA TYR A 137 1.67 0.84 3.47
C TYR A 137 0.66 0.95 4.61
N ALA A 138 -0.58 1.37 4.33
CA ALA A 138 -1.65 1.44 5.33
C ALA A 138 -1.99 0.05 5.90
N ALA A 139 -2.10 -0.98 5.05
CA ALA A 139 -2.30 -2.35 5.49
C ALA A 139 -1.13 -2.87 6.34
N THR A 140 0.11 -2.50 5.98
CA THR A 140 1.30 -2.86 6.75
C THR A 140 1.33 -2.15 8.10
N LEU A 141 1.03 -0.85 8.13
CA LEU A 141 0.93 -0.07 9.36
C LEU A 141 -0.12 -0.65 10.31
N ASN A 142 -1.32 -0.91 9.81
CA ASN A 142 -2.39 -1.54 10.60
C ASN A 142 -1.95 -2.90 11.19
N MET A 143 -1.21 -3.71 10.43
CA MET A 143 -0.70 -4.99 10.94
C MET A 143 0.37 -4.82 12.00
N LEU A 144 1.24 -3.81 11.87
CA LEU A 144 2.25 -3.45 12.88
C LEU A 144 1.60 -2.93 14.16
N GLU A 145 0.52 -2.13 14.08
CA GLU A 145 -0.25 -1.65 15.24
C GLU A 145 -0.92 -2.80 16.00
N HIS A 146 -1.42 -3.81 15.29
CA HIS A 146 -1.96 -5.01 15.94
C HIS A 146 -0.87 -5.87 16.59
N TYR A 147 0.35 -5.86 16.05
CA TYR A 147 1.49 -6.56 16.64
C TYR A 147 2.04 -5.84 17.86
N ASP A 148 2.19 -4.52 17.79
CA ASP A 148 2.73 -3.70 18.87
C ASP A 148 1.82 -2.52 19.19
N SER A 149 1.07 -2.63 20.29
CA SER A 149 0.13 -1.58 20.74
C SER A 149 0.81 -0.26 21.14
N LYS A 150 2.15 -0.25 21.28
CA LYS A 150 2.96 0.94 21.60
C LYS A 150 3.72 1.49 20.38
N LEU A 151 3.29 1.11 19.16
CA LEU A 151 3.94 1.55 17.92
C LEU A 151 3.99 3.08 17.77
N ASP A 152 3.00 3.79 18.34
CA ASP A 152 2.95 5.26 18.36
C ASP A 152 4.14 5.94 19.07
N LYS A 153 4.76 5.23 20.01
CA LYS A 153 5.93 5.69 20.77
C LYS A 153 7.25 5.18 20.21
N LYS A 154 7.19 4.15 19.35
CA LYS A 154 8.36 3.43 18.87
C LYS A 154 9.15 4.27 17.85
N VAL A 155 10.45 4.34 18.09
CA VAL A 155 11.41 5.00 17.18
C VAL A 155 12.04 3.99 16.21
N PHE A 156 12.57 4.48 15.10
CA PHE A 156 13.19 3.62 14.07
C PHE A 156 14.30 2.72 14.58
N SER A 157 15.09 3.16 15.55
CA SER A 157 16.16 2.35 16.13
C SER A 157 15.69 1.12 16.89
N GLU A 158 14.40 1.06 17.25
CA GLU A 158 13.78 -0.10 17.90
C GLU A 158 13.18 -1.11 16.90
N ILE A 159 13.20 -0.76 15.59
CA ILE A 159 12.79 -1.67 14.52
C ILE A 159 13.99 -2.48 14.06
N ASP A 160 14.54 -3.22 14.96
CA ASP A 160 15.72 -4.07 14.79
C ASP A 160 15.36 -5.48 14.30
N ILE A 161 16.37 -6.34 14.18
CA ILE A 161 16.18 -7.75 13.76
C ILE A 161 15.28 -8.53 14.71
N LYS A 162 15.32 -8.23 16.02
CA LYS A 162 14.47 -8.89 17.03
C LYS A 162 13.01 -8.51 16.84
N PHE A 163 12.74 -7.23 16.60
CA PHE A 163 11.38 -6.74 16.28
C PHE A 163 10.82 -7.41 15.01
N VAL A 164 11.62 -7.46 13.94
CA VAL A 164 11.22 -8.04 12.65
C VAL A 164 10.96 -9.55 12.77
N ASN A 165 11.81 -10.30 13.48
CA ASN A 165 11.58 -11.72 13.75
C ASN A 165 10.30 -11.95 14.59
N GLY A 166 10.08 -11.12 15.62
CA GLY A 166 8.86 -11.18 16.43
C GLY A 166 7.61 -10.90 15.59
N PHE A 167 7.67 -9.91 14.70
CA PHE A 167 6.59 -9.61 13.76
C PHE A 167 6.33 -10.76 12.79
N ASP A 168 7.38 -11.46 12.30
CA ASP A 168 7.21 -12.64 11.46
C ASP A 168 6.49 -13.78 12.19
N ILE A 169 6.87 -14.07 13.43
CA ILE A 169 6.22 -15.06 14.28
C ILE A 169 4.73 -14.69 14.52
N TYR A 170 4.46 -13.41 14.76
CA TYR A 170 3.09 -12.90 14.90
C TYR A 170 2.25 -13.14 13.64
N LEU A 171 2.79 -12.82 12.47
CA LEU A 171 2.11 -13.04 11.18
C LEU A 171 1.87 -14.54 10.92
N GLN A 172 2.82 -15.42 11.26
CA GLN A 172 2.66 -16.88 11.17
C GLN A 172 1.51 -17.37 12.06
N LYS A 173 1.46 -16.92 13.31
CA LYS A 173 0.37 -17.27 14.25
C LYS A 173 -1.00 -16.82 13.75
N ARG A 174 -1.07 -15.75 12.95
CA ARG A 174 -2.30 -15.31 12.26
C ARG A 174 -2.63 -16.10 10.98
N GLY A 175 -1.86 -17.12 10.65
CA GLY A 175 -2.05 -17.94 9.45
C GLY A 175 -1.63 -17.25 8.14
N CYS A 176 -0.82 -16.20 8.19
CA CYS A 176 -0.32 -15.54 6.98
C CYS A 176 0.68 -16.44 6.26
N LYS A 177 0.40 -16.77 4.98
CA LYS A 177 1.31 -17.50 4.10
C LYS A 177 2.56 -16.67 3.78
N GLY A 178 3.64 -17.31 3.34
CA GLY A 178 4.93 -16.70 3.05
C GLY A 178 4.83 -15.49 2.11
N ASN A 179 4.09 -15.60 1.01
CA ASN A 179 3.89 -14.49 0.08
C ASN A 179 3.14 -13.29 0.71
N THR A 180 2.23 -13.52 1.66
CA THR A 180 1.56 -12.44 2.41
C THR A 180 2.53 -11.78 3.39
N ARG A 181 3.35 -12.57 4.09
CA ARG A 181 4.40 -12.05 4.98
C ARG A 181 5.44 -11.25 4.19
N LYS A 182 5.88 -11.76 3.06
CA LYS A 182 6.76 -11.07 2.10
C LYS A 182 6.21 -9.70 1.67
N TYR A 183 4.90 -9.59 1.46
CA TYR A 183 4.25 -8.32 1.12
C TYR A 183 4.44 -7.27 2.23
N TYR A 184 4.19 -7.62 3.49
CA TYR A 184 4.37 -6.71 4.62
C TYR A 184 5.84 -6.34 4.83
N PHE A 185 6.77 -7.31 4.76
CA PHE A 185 8.19 -7.02 4.92
C PHE A 185 8.80 -6.20 3.79
N LYS A 186 8.32 -6.35 2.56
CA LYS A 186 8.74 -5.46 1.45
C LYS A 186 8.33 -4.01 1.71
N ALA A 187 7.13 -3.78 2.21
CA ALA A 187 6.66 -2.45 2.56
C ALA A 187 7.46 -1.87 3.73
N LEU A 188 7.65 -2.63 4.81
CA LEU A 188 8.46 -2.20 5.96
C LEU A 188 9.91 -1.88 5.56
N ARG A 189 10.54 -2.73 4.74
CA ARG A 189 11.89 -2.50 4.22
C ARG A 189 11.95 -1.21 3.39
N SER A 190 10.95 -0.96 2.55
CA SER A 190 10.89 0.25 1.74
C SER A 190 10.80 1.51 2.61
N ILE A 191 9.99 1.49 3.66
CA ILE A 191 9.89 2.59 4.64
C ILE A 191 11.21 2.83 5.35
N LEU A 192 11.87 1.78 5.84
CA LEU A 192 13.15 1.92 6.52
C LEU A 192 14.24 2.47 5.60
N ASN A 193 14.33 1.98 4.35
CA ASN A 193 15.28 2.49 3.38
C ASN A 193 15.05 3.99 3.08
N LYS A 194 13.79 4.39 2.93
CA LYS A 194 13.42 5.78 2.70
C LYS A 194 13.76 6.66 3.93
N ALA A 195 13.43 6.20 5.13
CA ALA A 195 13.75 6.91 6.36
C ALA A 195 15.27 7.07 6.58
N ILE A 196 16.07 6.06 6.21
CA ILE A 196 17.54 6.16 6.24
C ILE A 196 18.04 7.19 5.23
N GLN A 197 17.52 7.16 4.01
CA GLN A 197 17.88 8.13 2.98
C GLN A 197 17.54 9.58 3.39
N GLU A 198 16.43 9.78 4.09
CA GLU A 198 15.95 11.07 4.60
C GLU A 198 16.58 11.43 5.95
N LYS A 199 17.49 10.61 6.49
CA LYS A 199 18.16 10.80 7.79
C LYS A 199 17.24 10.77 9.02
N GLU A 200 16.05 10.21 8.89
CA GLU A 200 15.13 9.94 9.99
C GLU A 200 15.48 8.64 10.75
N ALA A 201 16.18 7.73 10.09
CA ALA A 201 16.66 6.45 10.66
C ALA A 201 18.16 6.25 10.43
N THR A 202 18.76 5.33 11.18
CA THR A 202 20.18 4.96 11.07
C THR A 202 20.33 3.54 10.57
N GLU A 203 21.43 3.26 9.83
CA GLU A 203 21.75 1.91 9.35
C GLU A 203 22.15 0.94 10.47
N LYS A 204 22.53 1.43 11.66
CA LYS A 204 23.04 0.58 12.76
C LYS A 204 22.10 -0.52 13.20
N THR A 205 20.81 -0.25 13.17
CA THR A 205 19.76 -1.19 13.59
C THR A 205 18.97 -1.78 12.41
N TYR A 206 19.43 -1.55 11.17
CA TYR A 206 18.74 -1.98 9.96
C TYR A 206 18.58 -3.50 9.89
N PRO A 207 17.33 -4.04 9.92
CA PRO A 207 17.10 -5.46 10.10
C PRO A 207 17.22 -6.30 8.81
N PHE A 208 17.29 -5.68 7.63
CA PHE A 208 17.29 -6.36 6.33
C PHE A 208 18.67 -6.37 5.65
N GLY A 209 19.74 -6.00 6.37
CA GLY A 209 21.11 -5.99 5.87
C GLY A 209 21.73 -7.39 5.75
N LYS A 210 23.04 -7.43 5.49
CA LYS A 210 23.79 -8.69 5.43
C LYS A 210 23.70 -9.43 6.78
N GLY A 211 23.26 -10.69 6.75
CA GLY A 211 23.00 -11.47 7.97
C GLY A 211 21.68 -11.18 8.67
N GLY A 212 20.90 -10.17 8.20
CA GLY A 212 19.60 -9.84 8.74
C GLY A 212 18.45 -10.71 8.19
N PHE A 213 17.22 -10.23 8.36
CA PHE A 213 16.00 -10.93 7.94
C PHE A 213 15.92 -11.11 6.41
N GLN A 214 15.80 -12.35 5.97
CA GLN A 214 15.85 -12.74 4.57
C GLN A 214 14.43 -12.82 3.96
N ILE A 215 13.95 -11.72 3.39
CA ILE A 215 12.59 -11.66 2.76
C ILE A 215 12.45 -12.69 1.63
N ALA A 216 13.54 -13.01 0.91
CA ALA A 216 13.52 -13.99 -0.18
C ALA A 216 13.13 -15.40 0.26
N LYS A 217 13.45 -15.78 1.52
CA LYS A 217 13.07 -17.09 2.08
C LYS A 217 11.57 -17.25 2.31
N LEU A 218 10.81 -16.19 2.21
CA LEU A 218 9.34 -16.21 2.33
C LEU A 218 8.64 -16.48 0.99
N ASP A 219 9.38 -16.65 -0.10
CA ASP A 219 8.81 -16.98 -1.39
C ASP A 219 8.18 -18.36 -1.35
N GLU A 220 6.89 -18.39 -1.66
CA GLU A 220 6.13 -19.62 -1.87
C GLU A 220 5.67 -19.64 -3.33
N GLU A 221 5.88 -20.75 -4.00
CA GLU A 221 5.34 -20.95 -5.32
C GLU A 221 3.81 -20.92 -5.26
N THR A 222 3.22 -20.18 -6.19
CA THR A 222 1.77 -20.15 -6.37
C THR A 222 1.43 -20.90 -7.63
N GLU A 223 0.61 -21.93 -7.47
CA GLU A 223 0.05 -22.66 -8.59
C GLU A 223 -0.69 -21.70 -9.52
N LYS A 224 -0.24 -21.62 -10.76
CA LYS A 224 -0.90 -20.85 -11.81
C LYS A 224 -1.89 -21.77 -12.51
N ARG A 225 -3.08 -21.26 -12.74
CA ARG A 225 -4.19 -22.02 -13.30
C ARG A 225 -4.60 -21.42 -14.63
N TYR A 226 -4.63 -22.25 -15.65
CA TYR A 226 -5.17 -21.91 -16.96
C TYR A 226 -6.32 -22.87 -17.30
N LEU A 227 -7.23 -22.43 -18.17
CA LEU A 227 -8.35 -23.26 -18.58
C LEU A 227 -7.91 -24.31 -19.61
N PRO A 228 -8.28 -25.58 -19.43
CA PRO A 228 -8.33 -26.54 -20.49
C PRO A 228 -9.15 -26.03 -21.69
N VAL A 229 -8.81 -26.47 -22.89
CA VAL A 229 -9.48 -26.05 -24.14
C VAL A 229 -10.99 -26.26 -24.07
N GLU A 230 -11.43 -27.37 -23.46
CA GLU A 230 -12.84 -27.70 -23.29
C GLU A 230 -13.61 -26.62 -22.49
N TYR A 231 -13.05 -26.18 -21.37
CA TYR A 231 -13.68 -25.15 -20.56
C TYR A 231 -13.64 -23.76 -21.24
N LEU A 232 -12.56 -23.47 -21.95
CA LEU A 232 -12.50 -22.26 -22.76
C LEU A 232 -13.61 -22.27 -23.83
N ASN A 233 -13.84 -23.41 -24.49
CA ASN A 233 -14.89 -23.57 -25.48
C ASN A 233 -16.30 -23.46 -24.85
N LYS A 234 -16.51 -24.01 -23.66
CA LYS A 234 -17.76 -23.78 -22.90
C LYS A 234 -18.00 -22.29 -22.67
N ILE A 235 -16.99 -21.55 -22.19
CA ILE A 235 -17.12 -20.10 -21.97
C ILE A 235 -17.37 -19.34 -23.28
N LYS A 236 -16.77 -19.74 -24.40
CA LYS A 236 -16.98 -19.11 -25.71
C LYS A 236 -18.40 -19.31 -26.25
N ASN A 237 -18.93 -20.54 -26.12
CA ASN A 237 -20.10 -20.99 -26.83
C ASN A 237 -21.40 -20.93 -26.00
N THR A 238 -21.32 -20.76 -24.68
CA THR A 238 -22.48 -20.70 -23.80
C THR A 238 -22.79 -19.25 -23.42
N VAL A 239 -24.00 -18.79 -23.71
CA VAL A 239 -24.52 -17.52 -23.23
C VAL A 239 -25.22 -17.76 -21.90
N SER A 240 -24.88 -17.00 -20.86
CA SER A 240 -25.53 -17.12 -19.56
C SER A 240 -26.85 -16.36 -19.53
N GLU A 241 -27.90 -16.97 -18.98
CA GLU A 241 -29.21 -16.34 -18.79
C GLU A 241 -29.17 -15.22 -17.74
N LYS A 242 -28.22 -15.25 -16.81
CA LYS A 242 -28.05 -14.24 -15.77
C LYS A 242 -27.21 -13.06 -16.29
N PRO A 243 -27.75 -11.82 -16.36
CA PRO A 243 -27.04 -10.66 -16.93
C PRO A 243 -25.64 -10.42 -16.29
N GLN A 244 -25.51 -10.64 -14.98
CA GLN A 244 -24.25 -10.43 -14.28
C GLN A 244 -23.18 -11.47 -14.68
N ARG A 245 -23.58 -12.73 -14.88
CA ARG A 245 -22.68 -13.80 -15.32
C ARG A 245 -22.30 -13.60 -16.80
N GLU A 246 -23.27 -13.21 -17.64
CA GLU A 246 -23.02 -12.90 -19.04
C GLU A 246 -22.07 -11.72 -19.18
N TYR A 247 -22.24 -10.67 -18.38
CA TYR A 247 -21.29 -9.56 -18.30
C TYR A 247 -19.88 -10.05 -17.90
N ALA A 248 -19.77 -10.92 -16.90
CA ALA A 248 -18.49 -11.50 -16.49
C ALA A 248 -17.87 -12.36 -17.59
N ARG A 249 -18.66 -13.17 -18.30
CA ARG A 249 -18.24 -13.97 -19.45
C ARG A 249 -17.66 -13.08 -20.55
N LYS A 250 -18.38 -12.02 -20.93
CA LYS A 250 -17.93 -11.07 -21.96
C LYS A 250 -16.62 -10.38 -21.58
N LEU A 251 -16.47 -9.93 -20.33
CA LEU A 251 -15.21 -9.35 -19.85
C LEU A 251 -14.06 -10.36 -19.83
N PHE A 252 -14.34 -11.63 -19.50
CA PHE A 252 -13.34 -12.69 -19.53
C PHE A 252 -12.85 -12.92 -20.95
N LEU A 253 -13.75 -13.01 -21.92
CA LEU A 253 -13.43 -13.19 -23.34
C LEU A 253 -12.74 -11.96 -23.90
N LEU A 254 -13.16 -10.75 -23.54
CA LEU A 254 -12.49 -9.51 -23.93
C LEU A 254 -11.05 -9.50 -23.41
N SER A 255 -10.82 -9.86 -22.14
CA SER A 255 -9.46 -10.01 -21.61
C SER A 255 -8.65 -11.03 -22.41
N TYR A 256 -9.22 -12.20 -22.71
CA TYR A 256 -8.55 -13.27 -23.47
C TYR A 256 -8.13 -12.80 -24.87
N TYR A 257 -9.03 -12.20 -25.64
CA TYR A 257 -8.74 -11.72 -27.00
C TYR A 257 -7.85 -10.46 -27.00
N CYS A 258 -7.89 -9.66 -25.96
CA CYS A 258 -7.02 -8.50 -25.76
C CYS A 258 -5.69 -8.88 -25.05
N TYR A 259 -5.07 -9.99 -25.44
CA TYR A 259 -3.75 -10.45 -24.98
C TYR A 259 -3.67 -10.61 -23.45
N GLY A 260 -4.77 -11.03 -22.84
CA GLY A 260 -4.83 -11.18 -21.39
C GLY A 260 -4.72 -9.86 -20.62
N ILE A 261 -5.26 -8.79 -21.17
CA ILE A 261 -5.30 -7.47 -20.51
C ILE A 261 -5.88 -7.60 -19.09
N SER A 262 -5.25 -6.96 -18.11
CA SER A 262 -5.75 -7.05 -16.74
C SER A 262 -7.06 -6.28 -16.55
N PHE A 263 -7.86 -6.68 -15.57
CA PHE A 263 -9.11 -5.98 -15.25
C PHE A 263 -8.89 -4.48 -14.96
N ILE A 264 -7.80 -4.16 -14.25
CA ILE A 264 -7.46 -2.77 -13.94
C ILE A 264 -7.10 -2.02 -15.23
N ASP A 265 -6.29 -2.62 -16.10
CA ASP A 265 -5.94 -1.98 -17.37
C ASP A 265 -7.18 -1.75 -18.24
N MET A 266 -8.11 -2.74 -18.31
CA MET A 266 -9.40 -2.57 -19.01
C MET A 266 -10.24 -1.43 -18.42
N ALA A 267 -10.25 -1.28 -17.10
CA ALA A 267 -11.05 -0.26 -16.41
C ALA A 267 -10.55 1.17 -16.68
N TYR A 268 -9.28 1.33 -17.02
CA TYR A 268 -8.69 2.63 -17.35
C TYR A 268 -8.63 2.92 -18.84
N LEU A 269 -9.10 2.01 -19.72
CA LEU A 269 -9.13 2.27 -21.16
C LEU A 269 -10.17 3.35 -21.49
N THR A 270 -9.71 4.37 -22.22
CA THR A 270 -10.53 5.48 -22.70
C THR A 270 -10.53 5.54 -24.22
N ARG A 271 -11.35 6.38 -24.82
CA ARG A 271 -11.39 6.61 -26.26
C ARG A 271 -10.03 7.03 -26.84
N SER A 272 -9.23 7.75 -26.06
CA SER A 272 -7.86 8.14 -26.47
C SER A 272 -6.90 6.96 -26.64
N ASN A 273 -7.25 5.78 -26.12
CA ASN A 273 -6.48 4.56 -26.33
C ASN A 273 -6.77 3.88 -27.69
N ILE A 274 -7.83 4.30 -28.41
CA ILE A 274 -8.14 3.79 -29.75
C ILE A 274 -7.38 4.64 -30.77
N VAL A 275 -6.46 4.01 -31.48
CA VAL A 275 -5.58 4.67 -32.47
C VAL A 275 -5.71 3.97 -33.81
N LYS A 276 -5.87 4.75 -34.88
CA LYS A 276 -5.93 4.24 -36.25
C LYS A 276 -4.53 4.30 -36.89
N PHE A 277 -4.01 3.18 -37.33
CA PHE A 277 -2.80 3.10 -38.13
C PHE A 277 -2.75 1.79 -38.95
N ASN A 278 -1.94 1.76 -39.99
CA ASN A 278 -1.76 0.59 -40.88
C ASN A 278 -3.08 -0.05 -41.37
N GLY A 279 -4.09 0.78 -41.67
CA GLY A 279 -5.38 0.31 -42.18
C GLY A 279 -6.27 -0.41 -41.17
N GLY A 280 -6.02 -0.25 -39.86
CA GLY A 280 -6.83 -0.83 -38.79
C GLY A 280 -6.93 0.04 -37.54
N GLU A 281 -7.80 -0.34 -36.66
CA GLU A 281 -7.94 0.28 -35.33
C GLU A 281 -7.21 -0.60 -34.29
N TYR A 282 -6.57 0.06 -33.34
CA TYR A 282 -5.78 -0.59 -32.30
C TYR A 282 -6.08 0.02 -30.94
N ILE A 283 -6.19 -0.83 -29.91
CA ILE A 283 -6.11 -0.39 -28.51
C ILE A 283 -4.63 -0.27 -28.15
N VAL A 284 -4.18 0.95 -27.81
CA VAL A 284 -2.80 1.24 -27.45
C VAL A 284 -2.76 1.74 -26.01
N TYR A 285 -2.07 1.01 -25.15
CA TYR A 285 -2.00 1.38 -23.72
C TYR A 285 -0.68 0.95 -23.09
N LYS A 286 -0.33 1.58 -21.96
CA LYS A 286 0.71 1.10 -21.05
C LYS A 286 0.04 0.49 -19.83
N ARG A 287 0.60 -0.60 -19.30
CA ARG A 287 0.04 -1.23 -18.09
C ARG A 287 0.00 -0.26 -16.93
N HIS A 288 -1.16 -0.05 -16.34
CA HIS A 288 -1.38 0.91 -15.24
C HIS A 288 -0.40 0.72 -14.07
N LYS A 289 -0.08 -0.53 -13.73
CA LYS A 289 0.85 -0.85 -12.63
C LYS A 289 2.27 -0.30 -12.81
N ILE A 290 2.73 -0.17 -14.05
CA ILE A 290 4.13 0.17 -14.38
C ILE A 290 4.26 1.36 -15.33
N GLN A 291 3.18 2.05 -15.67
CA GLN A 291 3.13 3.11 -16.70
C GLN A 291 4.12 4.27 -16.44
N HIS A 292 4.45 4.51 -15.17
CA HIS A 292 5.38 5.58 -14.77
C HIS A 292 6.86 5.12 -14.73
N GLN A 293 7.13 3.83 -14.98
CA GLN A 293 8.50 3.34 -14.99
C GLN A 293 9.19 3.71 -16.31
N LYS A 294 10.49 4.06 -16.23
CA LYS A 294 11.30 4.36 -17.40
C LYS A 294 11.41 3.13 -18.33
N GLY A 295 11.23 3.33 -19.63
CA GLY A 295 11.39 2.27 -20.62
C GLY A 295 10.18 1.35 -20.83
N VAL A 296 9.04 1.60 -20.18
CA VAL A 296 7.82 0.81 -20.40
C VAL A 296 7.27 1.03 -21.80
N LYS A 297 7.20 -0.08 -22.58
CA LYS A 297 6.65 -0.08 -23.93
C LYS A 297 5.11 -0.14 -23.89
N SER A 298 4.48 0.50 -24.90
CA SER A 298 3.05 0.39 -25.11
C SER A 298 2.68 -0.97 -25.70
N ILE A 299 1.60 -1.56 -25.24
CA ILE A 299 0.97 -2.74 -25.82
C ILE A 299 0.01 -2.24 -26.90
N LYS A 300 0.03 -2.89 -28.07
CA LYS A 300 -0.82 -2.57 -29.21
C LYS A 300 -1.66 -3.79 -29.54
N ILE A 301 -2.96 -3.68 -29.41
CA ILE A 301 -3.92 -4.76 -29.66
C ILE A 301 -4.77 -4.36 -30.86
N LYS A 302 -4.69 -5.12 -31.95
CA LYS A 302 -5.55 -4.89 -33.11
C LYS A 302 -7.00 -5.20 -32.75
N ILE A 303 -7.91 -4.27 -33.02
CA ILE A 303 -9.34 -4.50 -32.82
C ILE A 303 -9.83 -5.41 -33.95
N THR A 304 -10.09 -6.66 -33.57
CA THR A 304 -10.69 -7.67 -34.46
C THR A 304 -12.22 -7.58 -34.37
N LYS A 305 -12.93 -8.25 -35.30
CA LYS A 305 -14.39 -8.32 -35.25
C LYS A 305 -14.93 -8.91 -33.94
N GLU A 306 -14.21 -9.85 -33.33
CA GLU A 306 -14.55 -10.46 -32.05
C GLU A 306 -14.44 -9.45 -30.90
N ILE A 307 -13.37 -8.66 -30.88
CA ILE A 307 -13.18 -7.60 -29.87
C ILE A 307 -14.24 -6.51 -30.01
N GLU A 308 -14.52 -6.09 -31.25
CA GLU A 308 -15.54 -5.08 -31.58
C GLU A 308 -16.93 -5.55 -31.09
N ARG A 309 -17.35 -6.77 -31.48
CA ARG A 309 -18.63 -7.35 -31.02
C ARG A 309 -18.74 -7.45 -29.50
N LEU A 310 -17.65 -7.81 -28.81
CA LEU A 310 -17.67 -7.87 -27.34
C LEU A 310 -17.79 -6.48 -26.71
N LEU A 311 -17.08 -5.49 -27.24
CA LEU A 311 -17.15 -4.11 -26.76
C LEU A 311 -18.56 -3.54 -26.95
N ASP A 312 -19.18 -3.76 -28.12
CA ASP A 312 -20.53 -3.28 -28.41
C ASP A 312 -21.57 -3.99 -27.55
N SER A 313 -21.50 -5.32 -27.44
CA SER A 313 -22.41 -6.10 -26.60
C SER A 313 -22.28 -5.79 -25.10
N LEU A 314 -21.10 -5.37 -24.63
CA LEU A 314 -20.89 -4.89 -23.28
C LEU A 314 -21.55 -3.50 -23.08
N LYS A 315 -21.42 -2.59 -24.06
CA LYS A 315 -22.04 -1.25 -24.02
C LYS A 315 -23.57 -1.33 -24.07
N GLU A 316 -24.12 -2.23 -24.86
CA GLU A 316 -25.58 -2.46 -24.92
C GLU A 316 -26.13 -2.91 -23.57
N SER A 317 -25.43 -3.80 -22.88
CA SER A 317 -25.86 -4.34 -21.58
C SER A 317 -25.56 -3.41 -20.39
N SER A 318 -24.60 -2.50 -20.53
CA SER A 318 -24.18 -1.55 -19.48
C SER A 318 -23.52 -0.34 -20.14
N PRO A 319 -24.18 0.83 -20.21
CA PRO A 319 -23.62 2.02 -20.84
C PRO A 319 -22.28 2.42 -20.21
N THR A 320 -21.35 2.89 -21.05
CA THR A 320 -20.10 3.49 -20.59
C THR A 320 -20.36 4.91 -20.08
N VAL A 321 -19.58 5.34 -19.08
CA VAL A 321 -19.60 6.71 -18.56
C VAL A 321 -18.32 7.42 -18.95
N ASP A 322 -18.34 8.74 -18.98
CA ASP A 322 -17.21 9.58 -19.36
C ASP A 322 -16.56 9.09 -20.69
N ASP A 323 -15.24 9.04 -20.76
CA ASP A 323 -14.49 8.57 -21.94
C ASP A 323 -14.14 7.08 -21.91
N PHE A 324 -14.56 6.31 -20.90
CA PHE A 324 -14.24 4.90 -20.81
C PHE A 324 -14.85 4.08 -21.95
N ILE A 325 -14.08 3.12 -22.48
CA ILE A 325 -14.54 2.26 -23.58
C ILE A 325 -15.07 0.90 -23.12
N VAL A 326 -14.73 0.47 -21.90
CA VAL A 326 -15.25 -0.75 -21.28
C VAL A 326 -16.13 -0.36 -20.09
N PRO A 327 -17.38 -0.86 -19.97
CA PRO A 327 -18.32 -0.42 -18.94
C PRO A 327 -18.04 -1.02 -17.55
N ILE A 328 -16.81 -0.87 -17.07
CA ILE A 328 -16.38 -1.27 -15.73
C ILE A 328 -16.67 -0.16 -14.73
N VAL A 329 -16.31 1.08 -15.08
CA VAL A 329 -16.68 2.27 -14.30
C VAL A 329 -18.12 2.62 -14.64
N SER A 330 -18.98 2.71 -13.62
CA SER A 330 -20.43 2.92 -13.79
C SER A 330 -20.93 4.24 -13.18
N ILE A 331 -20.03 5.07 -12.64
CA ILE A 331 -20.34 6.36 -12.03
C ILE A 331 -19.46 7.42 -12.68
N SER A 332 -20.11 8.39 -13.30
CA SER A 332 -19.43 9.50 -13.97
C SER A 332 -18.72 10.43 -12.99
N GLY A 333 -17.63 11.05 -13.41
CA GLY A 333 -16.88 12.05 -12.66
C GLY A 333 -16.02 11.49 -11.53
N TYR A 334 -15.91 10.18 -11.36
CA TYR A 334 -14.98 9.59 -10.38
C TYR A 334 -13.54 9.74 -10.84
N THR A 335 -12.68 10.30 -9.95
CA THR A 335 -11.24 10.48 -10.17
C THR A 335 -10.46 10.05 -8.92
N GLY A 336 -9.14 9.94 -9.03
CA GLY A 336 -8.23 9.68 -7.91
C GLY A 336 -8.65 8.47 -7.05
N GLU A 337 -8.70 8.66 -5.74
CA GLU A 337 -9.02 7.59 -4.80
C GLU A 337 -10.45 7.04 -4.95
N LYS A 338 -11.43 7.89 -5.29
CA LYS A 338 -12.81 7.44 -5.53
C LYS A 338 -12.89 6.49 -6.72
N LEU A 339 -12.23 6.81 -7.81
CA LEU A 339 -12.15 5.94 -8.99
C LEU A 339 -11.43 4.62 -8.66
N TYR A 340 -10.29 4.69 -7.98
CA TYR A 340 -9.56 3.50 -7.56
C TYR A 340 -10.41 2.56 -6.71
N ASN A 341 -11.10 3.09 -5.70
CA ASN A 341 -11.94 2.30 -4.80
C ASN A 341 -13.15 1.70 -5.55
N HIS A 342 -13.75 2.46 -6.47
CA HIS A 342 -14.83 1.97 -7.33
C HIS A 342 -14.34 0.79 -8.21
N ILE A 343 -13.21 0.91 -8.89
CA ILE A 343 -12.62 -0.16 -9.69
C ILE A 343 -12.32 -1.40 -8.83
N ARG A 344 -11.82 -1.22 -7.61
CA ARG A 344 -11.58 -2.31 -6.65
C ARG A 344 -12.87 -3.04 -6.24
N TYR A 345 -13.95 -2.29 -6.03
CA TYR A 345 -15.27 -2.86 -5.77
C TYR A 345 -15.77 -3.66 -6.98
N ARG A 346 -15.68 -3.10 -8.19
CA ARG A 346 -16.07 -3.79 -9.44
C ARG A 346 -15.22 -5.04 -9.70
N TYR A 347 -13.93 -5.00 -9.39
CA TYR A 347 -13.04 -6.16 -9.44
C TYR A 347 -13.51 -7.31 -8.55
N LYS A 348 -13.92 -7.01 -7.32
CA LYS A 348 -14.46 -8.02 -6.41
C LYS A 348 -15.73 -8.63 -6.98
N LYS A 349 -16.69 -7.80 -7.40
CA LYS A 349 -17.94 -8.25 -8.02
C LYS A 349 -17.72 -9.11 -9.26
N TYR A 350 -16.78 -8.73 -10.11
CA TYR A 350 -16.42 -9.51 -11.29
C TYR A 350 -15.91 -10.91 -10.91
N ASN A 351 -15.05 -11.05 -9.90
CA ASN A 351 -14.62 -12.36 -9.43
C ASN A 351 -15.77 -13.18 -8.83
N ASP A 352 -16.71 -12.55 -8.12
CA ASP A 352 -17.89 -13.22 -7.59
C ASP A 352 -18.75 -13.78 -8.76
N TYR A 353 -18.99 -12.98 -9.79
CA TYR A 353 -19.75 -13.42 -10.99
C TYR A 353 -19.02 -14.49 -11.80
N LEU A 354 -17.68 -14.44 -11.90
CA LEU A 354 -16.89 -15.50 -12.51
C LEU A 354 -17.01 -16.83 -11.73
N ALA A 355 -17.05 -16.77 -10.41
CA ALA A 355 -17.25 -17.98 -9.59
C ALA A 355 -18.66 -18.57 -9.78
N GLU A 356 -19.68 -17.72 -9.96
CA GLU A 356 -21.04 -18.17 -10.28
C GLU A 356 -21.12 -18.74 -11.71
N LEU A 357 -20.46 -18.11 -12.68
CA LEU A 357 -20.37 -18.59 -14.05
C LEU A 357 -19.68 -19.96 -14.11
N ALA A 358 -18.60 -20.16 -13.34
CA ALA A 358 -17.91 -21.43 -13.26
C ALA A 358 -18.84 -22.55 -12.79
N LYS A 359 -19.70 -22.28 -11.79
CA LYS A 359 -20.71 -23.23 -11.31
C LYS A 359 -21.75 -23.56 -12.39
N GLU A 360 -22.24 -22.54 -13.12
CA GLU A 360 -23.21 -22.70 -14.21
C GLU A 360 -22.63 -23.58 -15.33
N LEU A 361 -21.35 -23.37 -15.67
CA LEU A 361 -20.66 -24.12 -16.72
C LEU A 361 -20.06 -25.46 -16.24
N GLN A 362 -20.31 -25.84 -14.97
CA GLN A 362 -19.78 -27.07 -14.36
C GLN A 362 -18.24 -27.14 -14.42
N ILE A 363 -17.57 -26.01 -14.18
CA ILE A 363 -16.11 -25.94 -14.00
C ILE A 363 -15.84 -26.06 -12.51
N THR A 364 -15.57 -27.27 -12.03
CA THR A 364 -15.50 -27.60 -10.60
C THR A 364 -14.08 -27.82 -10.07
N ASP A 365 -13.16 -28.18 -10.95
CA ASP A 365 -11.78 -28.56 -10.64
C ASP A 365 -10.83 -27.36 -10.50
N MET A 366 -11.31 -26.16 -10.83
CA MET A 366 -10.51 -24.95 -10.69
C MET A 366 -11.34 -23.72 -10.37
N LYS A 367 -10.70 -22.75 -9.71
CA LYS A 367 -11.32 -21.44 -9.43
C LYS A 367 -11.15 -20.51 -10.62
N LEU A 368 -12.26 -20.14 -11.27
CA LEU A 368 -12.27 -19.14 -12.32
C LEU A 368 -12.10 -17.74 -11.71
N THR A 369 -11.06 -17.02 -12.11
CA THR A 369 -10.75 -15.67 -11.66
C THR A 369 -10.32 -14.80 -12.83
N THR A 370 -10.24 -13.49 -12.60
CA THR A 370 -9.82 -12.51 -13.63
C THR A 370 -8.47 -12.85 -14.27
N TYR A 371 -7.53 -13.43 -13.53
CA TYR A 371 -6.20 -13.77 -14.05
C TYR A 371 -6.17 -15.04 -14.91
N VAL A 372 -7.17 -15.90 -14.77
CA VAL A 372 -7.25 -17.16 -15.54
C VAL A 372 -7.34 -16.89 -17.04
N SER A 373 -8.04 -15.83 -17.49
CA SER A 373 -8.08 -15.45 -18.90
C SER A 373 -6.69 -15.18 -19.46
N ARG A 374 -5.86 -14.45 -18.72
CA ARG A 374 -4.49 -14.12 -19.10
C ARG A 374 -3.59 -15.36 -19.13
N HIS A 375 -3.72 -16.23 -18.13
CA HIS A 375 -2.98 -17.49 -18.07
C HIS A 375 -3.36 -18.41 -19.22
N THR A 376 -4.66 -18.54 -19.51
CA THR A 376 -5.18 -19.34 -20.60
C THR A 376 -4.69 -18.84 -21.96
N MET A 377 -4.72 -17.53 -22.21
CA MET A 377 -4.20 -16.93 -23.43
C MET A 377 -2.70 -17.25 -23.64
N ALA A 378 -1.88 -17.04 -22.59
CA ALA A 378 -0.45 -17.28 -22.67
C ALA A 378 -0.12 -18.75 -22.95
N MET A 379 -0.82 -19.69 -22.30
CA MET A 379 -0.66 -21.12 -22.55
C MET A 379 -1.13 -21.54 -23.93
N MET A 380 -2.24 -20.98 -24.41
CA MET A 380 -2.71 -21.27 -25.77
C MET A 380 -1.71 -20.81 -26.83
N LEU A 381 -1.06 -19.64 -26.63
CA LEU A 381 -0.02 -19.16 -27.52
C LEU A 381 1.23 -20.06 -27.46
N GLN A 382 1.68 -20.44 -26.26
CA GLN A 382 2.83 -21.33 -26.08
C GLN A 382 2.60 -22.69 -26.75
N ARG A 383 1.40 -23.30 -26.59
CA ARG A 383 1.04 -24.57 -27.22
C ARG A 383 0.92 -24.51 -28.75
N ASN A 384 0.81 -23.30 -29.31
CA ASN A 384 0.81 -23.06 -30.74
C ASN A 384 2.13 -22.48 -31.21
N ASP A 385 3.23 -22.79 -30.55
CA ASP A 385 4.61 -22.48 -30.92
C ASP A 385 4.92 -20.98 -31.12
N VAL A 386 4.12 -20.10 -30.49
CA VAL A 386 4.41 -18.67 -30.45
C VAL A 386 5.60 -18.42 -29.52
N SER A 387 6.62 -17.70 -30.02
CA SER A 387 7.85 -17.49 -29.24
C SER A 387 7.61 -16.77 -27.92
N ARG A 388 8.44 -17.07 -26.92
CA ARG A 388 8.35 -16.45 -25.59
C ARG A 388 8.53 -14.93 -25.64
N GLU A 389 9.32 -14.44 -26.58
CA GLU A 389 9.53 -13.01 -26.83
C GLU A 389 8.24 -12.33 -27.29
N GLN A 390 7.51 -12.96 -28.22
CA GLN A 390 6.22 -12.46 -28.70
C GLN A 390 5.18 -12.49 -27.58
N ILE A 391 5.09 -13.59 -26.83
CA ILE A 391 4.20 -13.69 -25.65
C ILE A 391 4.56 -12.61 -24.63
N SER A 392 5.85 -12.37 -24.37
CA SER A 392 6.33 -11.31 -23.47
C SER A 392 5.86 -9.93 -23.89
N GLN A 393 5.97 -9.61 -25.18
CA GLN A 393 5.48 -8.33 -25.74
C GLN A 393 3.97 -8.19 -25.60
N MET A 394 3.21 -9.24 -25.92
CA MET A 394 1.74 -9.25 -25.78
C MET A 394 1.31 -9.08 -24.31
N LEU A 395 2.01 -9.72 -23.39
CA LEU A 395 1.76 -9.59 -21.94
C LEU A 395 2.24 -8.24 -21.37
N GLY A 396 3.07 -7.49 -22.09
CA GLY A 396 3.67 -6.24 -21.63
C GLY A 396 4.59 -6.45 -20.43
N HIS A 397 5.40 -7.51 -20.44
CA HIS A 397 6.43 -7.71 -19.44
C HIS A 397 7.66 -6.85 -19.77
N ALA A 398 8.21 -6.18 -18.75
CA ALA A 398 9.40 -5.36 -18.91
C ALA A 398 10.69 -6.21 -19.01
N ASP A 399 10.65 -7.46 -18.54
CA ASP A 399 11.79 -8.37 -18.43
C ASP A 399 11.37 -9.79 -18.86
N MET A 400 12.20 -10.41 -19.71
CA MET A 400 12.04 -11.80 -20.17
C MET A 400 12.06 -12.81 -19.01
N LYS A 401 12.82 -12.55 -17.96
CA LYS A 401 12.83 -13.39 -16.76
C LYS A 401 11.43 -13.56 -16.18
N THR A 402 10.62 -12.48 -16.18
CA THR A 402 9.22 -12.53 -15.75
C THR A 402 8.40 -13.48 -16.63
N THR A 403 8.61 -13.46 -17.96
CA THR A 403 7.91 -14.33 -18.89
C THR A 403 8.34 -15.78 -18.72
N ASN A 404 9.63 -16.04 -18.60
CA ASN A 404 10.15 -17.39 -18.39
C ASN A 404 9.60 -18.00 -17.09
N THR A 405 9.77 -17.32 -15.95
CA THR A 405 9.19 -17.76 -14.66
C THR A 405 7.66 -17.93 -14.74
N TYR A 406 7.01 -17.11 -15.58
CA TYR A 406 5.57 -17.18 -15.78
C TYR A 406 5.16 -18.42 -16.57
N LEU A 407 5.83 -18.72 -17.68
CA LEU A 407 5.52 -19.85 -18.54
C LEU A 407 6.03 -21.19 -17.98
N ASP A 408 7.23 -21.24 -17.42
CA ASP A 408 7.81 -22.45 -16.81
C ASP A 408 6.97 -23.04 -15.68
N SER A 409 6.22 -22.16 -14.98
CA SER A 409 5.33 -22.62 -13.89
C SER A 409 4.02 -23.26 -14.36
N PHE A 410 3.79 -23.39 -15.66
CA PHE A 410 2.58 -24.00 -16.22
C PHE A 410 2.83 -25.41 -16.79
N ASP A 411 4.07 -25.78 -17.06
CA ASP A 411 4.33 -26.87 -18.01
C ASP A 411 4.98 -28.10 -17.37
N THR A 412 4.10 -29.00 -16.84
CA THR A 412 4.47 -30.41 -16.63
C THR A 412 4.32 -31.22 -17.92
N THR A 413 3.47 -30.80 -18.87
CA THR A 413 3.17 -31.55 -20.10
C THR A 413 4.35 -31.62 -21.04
N VAL A 414 5.20 -30.58 -21.13
CA VAL A 414 6.45 -30.64 -21.93
C VAL A 414 7.44 -31.61 -21.32
N ILE A 415 7.52 -31.67 -19.99
CA ILE A 415 8.36 -32.68 -19.29
C ILE A 415 7.78 -34.07 -19.50
N ASP A 416 6.47 -34.22 -19.42
CA ASP A 416 5.78 -35.51 -19.63
C ASP A 416 5.91 -35.98 -21.10
N GLU A 417 5.82 -35.06 -22.07
CA GLU A 417 6.05 -35.37 -23.50
C GLU A 417 7.52 -35.70 -23.78
N ALA A 418 8.45 -34.93 -23.22
CA ALA A 418 9.87 -35.26 -23.31
C ALA A 418 10.20 -36.59 -22.63
N ALA A 419 9.51 -36.93 -21.53
CA ALA A 419 9.69 -38.21 -20.85
C ALA A 419 9.18 -39.40 -21.67
N LYS A 420 8.24 -39.22 -22.62
CA LYS A 420 7.78 -40.31 -23.52
C LYS A 420 8.93 -40.89 -24.33
N VAL A 421 9.90 -40.05 -24.75
CA VAL A 421 11.11 -40.49 -25.46
C VAL A 421 11.90 -41.55 -24.64
N LEU A 422 11.76 -41.56 -23.31
CA LEU A 422 12.42 -42.53 -22.45
C LEU A 422 11.70 -43.90 -22.40
N TYR A 423 10.44 -43.92 -22.81
CA TYR A 423 9.60 -45.14 -22.78
C TYR A 423 9.34 -45.71 -24.17
N ASP A 424 9.60 -44.95 -25.23
CA ASP A 424 9.41 -45.35 -26.64
C ASP A 424 10.70 -45.87 -27.26
N MET A 425 11.76 -46.18 -26.46
CA MET A 425 13.04 -46.74 -26.91
C MET A 425 13.08 -48.27 -26.76
#